data_4914c66092a71e78011987c95731da7c
#
_entry.id   4914c66092a71e78011987c95731da7c
#
_cell.length_a   1.000
_cell.length_b   1.000
_cell.length_c   1.000
_cell.angle_alpha   90.00
_cell.angle_beta   90.00
_cell.angle_gamma   90.00
#
_symmetry.space_group_name_H-M   'P 1'
#
loop_
_entity.id
_entity.type
_entity.pdbx_description
1 polymer ?
#
loop_
_entity_poly.entity_id
_entity_poly.type
_entity_poly.pdbx_seq_one_letter_code
_entity_poly.pdbx_strand_id
1 'polypeptide(L)' 'MIAKEYGVKKTWDGYRTYANVQDGKYLMPINWANELFKTKQEAKAYINKLAKEWNWVKNY' A
#
# COMPACT_ATOMS: atom_id res chain seq x y z
N MET A 1 -6.00 12.73 1.87
CA MET A 1 -5.34 11.95 0.80
C MET A 1 -6.05 10.62 0.64
N ILE A 2 -6.45 10.30 -0.57
CA ILE A 2 -7.19 9.06 -0.87
C ILE A 2 -6.37 8.22 -1.82
N ALA A 3 -5.99 7.02 -1.38
CA ALA A 3 -5.30 6.07 -2.25
C ALA A 3 -6.33 5.38 -3.15
N LYS A 4 -6.07 5.33 -4.44
CA LYS A 4 -6.94 4.63 -5.36
C LYS A 4 -6.79 3.11 -5.24
N GLU A 5 -5.57 2.67 -4.98
CA GLU A 5 -5.35 1.27 -4.69
C GLU A 5 -4.17 1.10 -3.76
N TYR A 6 -4.22 0.08 -2.95
CA TYR A 6 -3.11 -0.29 -2.07
C TYR A 6 -3.17 -1.79 -1.82
N GLY A 7 -2.05 -2.37 -1.44
CA GLY A 7 -2.00 -3.80 -1.19
C GLY A 7 -0.60 -4.32 -0.98
N VAL A 8 -0.44 -5.62 -1.24
CA VAL A 8 0.82 -6.34 -1.07
C VAL A 8 1.15 -7.05 -2.36
N LYS A 9 2.43 -7.00 -2.76
CA LYS A 9 2.90 -7.76 -3.91
C LYS A 9 4.11 -8.60 -3.50
N LYS A 10 4.24 -9.77 -4.12
CA LYS A 10 5.40 -10.63 -3.91
C LYS A 10 6.56 -10.15 -4.77
N THR A 11 7.74 -10.05 -4.14
CA THR A 11 8.97 -9.65 -4.82
C THR A 11 10.04 -10.70 -4.59
N TRP A 12 11.19 -10.55 -5.26
CA TRP A 12 12.29 -11.51 -5.14
C TRP A 12 12.87 -11.56 -3.72
N ASP A 13 12.73 -10.47 -2.95
CA ASP A 13 13.28 -10.36 -1.60
C ASP A 13 12.20 -10.52 -0.50
N GLY A 14 10.95 -10.81 -0.88
CA GLY A 14 9.89 -11.01 0.10
C GLY A 14 8.57 -10.46 -0.36
N TYR A 15 7.88 -9.76 0.53
CA TYR A 15 6.59 -9.14 0.23
C TYR A 15 6.69 -7.65 0.49
N ARG A 16 6.30 -6.86 -0.49
CA ARG A 16 6.33 -5.41 -0.37
C ARG A 16 4.92 -4.84 -0.43
N THR A 17 4.72 -3.80 0.37
CA THR A 17 3.46 -3.06 0.33
C THR A 17 3.55 -1.97 -0.74
N TYR A 18 2.38 -1.53 -1.20
CA TYR A 18 2.32 -0.45 -2.17
C TYR A 18 1.04 0.35 -1.96
N ALA A 19 1.07 1.60 -2.40
CA ALA A 19 -0.12 2.44 -2.43
C ALA A 19 0.02 3.44 -3.57
N ASN A 20 -1.06 3.61 -4.32
CA ASN A 20 -1.13 4.59 -5.40
C ASN A 20 -2.21 5.60 -5.03
N VAL A 21 -1.85 6.86 -5.02
CA VAL A 21 -2.74 7.94 -4.61
C VAL A 21 -3.26 8.68 -5.82
N GLN A 22 -4.56 8.88 -5.83
CA GLN A 22 -5.21 9.71 -6.82
C GLN A 22 -5.23 11.15 -6.30
N ASP A 23 -4.56 12.04 -7.01
CA ASP A 23 -4.55 13.46 -6.69
C ASP A 23 -4.92 14.22 -7.96
N GLY A 24 -6.18 14.63 -8.07
CA GLY A 24 -6.67 15.26 -9.27
C GLY A 24 -6.59 14.32 -10.46
N LYS A 25 -5.77 14.67 -11.45
CA LYS A 25 -5.58 13.88 -12.66
C LYS A 25 -4.42 12.88 -12.55
N TYR A 26 -3.66 12.94 -11.49
CA TYR A 26 -2.44 12.16 -11.36
C TYR A 26 -2.60 11.01 -10.38
N LEU A 27 -2.11 9.84 -10.77
CA LEU A 27 -2.01 8.68 -9.91
C LEU A 27 -0.53 8.50 -9.59
N MET A 28 -0.18 8.62 -8.32
CA MET A 28 1.21 8.57 -7.89
C MET A 28 1.44 7.48 -6.85
N PRO A 29 2.56 6.74 -6.95
CA PRO A 29 2.91 5.80 -5.90
C PRO A 29 3.36 6.54 -4.64
N ILE A 30 2.99 6.00 -3.49
CA ILE A 30 3.45 6.53 -2.21
C ILE A 30 4.62 5.68 -1.73
N ASN A 31 5.82 6.23 -1.81
CA ASN A 31 7.04 5.50 -1.48
C ASN A 31 7.10 5.08 -0.02
N TRP A 32 6.60 5.90 0.90
CA TRP A 32 6.66 5.57 2.33
C TRP A 32 5.72 4.42 2.70
N ALA A 33 4.83 4.03 1.82
CA ALA A 33 4.01 2.84 2.03
C ALA A 33 4.67 1.59 1.46
N ASN A 34 5.85 1.71 0.83
CA ASN A 34 6.55 0.60 0.20
C ASN A 34 7.54 0.00 1.20
N GLU A 35 7.05 -0.89 2.05
CA GLU A 35 7.85 -1.56 3.06
C GLU A 35 8.07 -3.04 2.72
N LEU A 36 9.21 -3.58 3.13
CA LEU A 36 9.56 -4.97 2.89
C LEU A 36 9.25 -5.82 4.11
N PHE A 37 8.57 -6.94 3.90
CA PHE A 37 8.22 -7.88 4.96
C PHE A 37 8.59 -9.30 4.53
N LYS A 38 8.83 -10.16 5.52
CA LYS A 38 9.17 -11.55 5.26
C LYS A 38 7.95 -12.40 4.93
N THR A 39 6.78 -12.03 5.44
CA THR A 39 5.55 -12.77 5.20
C THR A 39 4.47 -11.87 4.67
N LYS A 40 3.56 -12.47 3.88
CA LYS A 40 2.42 -11.75 3.34
C LYS A 40 1.51 -11.23 4.44
N GLN A 41 1.35 -11.99 5.51
CA GLN A 41 0.48 -11.62 6.61
C GLN A 41 0.96 -10.33 7.30
N GLU A 42 2.28 -10.23 7.52
CA GLU A 42 2.86 -9.03 8.12
C GLU A 42 2.66 -7.81 7.21
N ALA A 43 2.89 -8.00 5.92
CA ALA A 43 2.72 -6.92 4.95
C ALA A 43 1.27 -6.44 4.90
N LYS A 44 0.33 -7.37 4.88
CA LYS A 44 -1.10 -7.03 4.88
C LYS A 44 -1.50 -6.26 6.13
N ALA A 45 -1.03 -6.70 7.29
CA ALA A 45 -1.33 -6.02 8.55
C ALA A 45 -0.83 -4.59 8.54
N TYR A 46 0.37 -4.38 8.03
CA TYR A 46 0.97 -3.06 7.95
C TYR A 46 0.19 -2.13 7.02
N ILE A 47 -0.07 -2.59 5.79
CA ILE A 47 -0.73 -1.72 4.81
C ILE A 47 -2.18 -1.42 5.19
N ASN A 48 -2.87 -2.38 5.82
CA ASN A 48 -4.23 -2.17 6.29
C ASN A 48 -4.26 -1.15 7.43
N LYS A 49 -3.28 -1.18 8.31
CA LYS A 49 -3.17 -0.21 9.40
C LYS A 49 -2.95 1.19 8.84
N LEU A 50 -2.05 1.34 7.87
CA LEU A 50 -1.80 2.62 7.22
C LEU A 50 -3.04 3.12 6.51
N ALA A 51 -3.72 2.25 5.79
CA ALA A 51 -4.93 2.62 5.06
C ALA A 51 -6.00 3.16 6.00
N LYS A 52 -6.14 2.55 7.17
CA LYS A 52 -7.10 2.99 8.17
C LYS A 52 -6.73 4.37 8.73
N GLU A 53 -5.45 4.57 9.04
CA GLU A 53 -4.97 5.85 9.58
C GLU A 53 -5.14 6.99 8.58
N TRP A 54 -4.91 6.71 7.30
CA TRP A 54 -4.93 7.72 6.25
C TRP A 54 -6.25 7.74 5.47
N ASN A 55 -7.22 6.95 5.90
CA ASN A 55 -8.55 6.93 5.27
C ASN A 55 -8.50 6.53 3.80
N TRP A 56 -7.63 5.61 3.44
CA TRP A 56 -7.54 5.12 2.08
C TRP A 56 -8.72 4.21 1.75
N VAL A 57 -9.13 4.23 0.49
CA VAL A 57 -10.19 3.36 0.01
C VAL A 57 -9.57 2.12 -0.63
N LYS A 58 -9.95 0.96 -0.12
CA LYS A 58 -9.47 -0.31 -0.66
C LYS A 58 -10.06 -0.53 -2.05
N ASN A 59 -9.22 -0.88 -3.01
CA ASN A 59 -9.62 -1.05 -4.40
C ASN A 59 -8.98 -2.28 -5.03
N TYR A 60 -9.06 -3.41 -4.32
CA TYR A 60 -8.56 -4.67 -4.85
C TYR A 60 -9.35 -5.84 -4.28
#